data_24197662b6e852c7f9e012c3582082f4
#
_entry.id   24197662b6e852c7f9e012c3582082f4
#
_cell.length_a   1.000
_cell.length_b   1.000
_cell.length_c   1.000
_cell.angle_alpha   90.00
_cell.angle_beta   90.00
_cell.angle_gamma   90.00
#
_symmetry.space_group_name_H-M   'P 1'
#
loop_
_entity.id
_entity.type
_entity.pdbx_description
1 polymer ?
#
loop_
_entity_poly.entity_id
_entity_poly.type
_entity_poly.pdbx_seq_one_letter_code
_entity_poly.pdbx_strand_id
1 'polypeptide(L)'
;MAQTLLSVSALLISVALFIFGHGLQTTLLPLAADRFYFSDLEIGAMSSSYFIGLVLGCLGAPLIIMRAGHIRAFAALVSLMSASAIMHPVIVDPYAWFLIRIVSGFCLAGFYMIVESWLNESATNENRGTIMSFYIVILFAALMMGQISIATMSIASFVPFVIASVTVSIAVIPISLTTSAQPAPITLVRFRPKQLYQNSPAAFVGVLFIGATQGGLLTLSPLYGSQIGLSTNQSAFYAAAIIGGGVLAQWPVGRLSDRVDRRVVLAGLGAATIAASLAIVVFSPDTFYIAIGSAVALGMVTQPLYAISVAHAFDHAPSEAFVETSSGMLLSFGIGSIVGPLLASVIMGQIGPSGLFVMVIGSNIVMVAFIVFRIFVYQALTSEEKTDFEYTSTAQVGSVISPEPLDWETEEYVIPPEEFPAYEDDIYNFDTAEGDGTDPSEASADETAQPVRDSDTTA
;
A
#
# COMPACT_ATOMS: atom_id res chain seq x y z
N MET A 1 -5.35 -23.36 -9.44
CA MET A 1 -5.45 -22.64 -8.15
C MET A 1 -4.28 -22.96 -7.21
N ALA A 2 -4.00 -24.22 -6.82
CA ALA A 2 -2.87 -24.52 -5.91
C ALA A 2 -1.50 -24.14 -6.50
N GLN A 3 -1.22 -24.43 -7.76
CA GLN A 3 0.03 -24.06 -8.43
C GLN A 3 0.19 -22.54 -8.53
N THR A 4 -0.86 -21.81 -8.83
CA THR A 4 -0.86 -20.35 -8.93
C THR A 4 -0.59 -19.69 -7.57
N LEU A 5 -1.17 -20.20 -6.49
CA LEU A 5 -0.89 -19.71 -5.14
C LEU A 5 0.54 -20.07 -4.69
N LEU A 6 1.09 -21.20 -5.14
CA LEU A 6 2.47 -21.56 -4.86
C LEU A 6 3.47 -20.61 -5.53
N SER A 7 3.19 -20.14 -6.75
CA SER A 7 4.08 -19.19 -7.46
C SER A 7 4.18 -17.83 -6.78
N VAL A 8 3.13 -17.38 -6.09
CA VAL A 8 3.11 -16.09 -5.37
C VAL A 8 3.24 -16.24 -3.84
N SER A 9 3.38 -17.47 -3.33
CA SER A 9 3.40 -17.74 -1.89
C SER A 9 4.53 -17.01 -1.15
N ALA A 10 5.72 -16.98 -1.73
CA ALA A 10 6.86 -16.26 -1.16
C ALA A 10 6.54 -14.77 -0.96
N LEU A 11 5.89 -14.17 -1.96
CA LEU A 11 5.47 -12.77 -1.91
C LEU A 11 4.38 -12.56 -0.84
N LEU A 12 3.36 -13.42 -0.79
CA LEU A 12 2.29 -13.34 0.20
C LEU A 12 2.78 -13.54 1.64
N ILE A 13 3.77 -14.41 1.87
CA ILE A 13 4.43 -14.57 3.18
C ILE A 13 5.19 -13.30 3.54
N SER A 14 5.93 -12.71 2.61
CA SER A 14 6.62 -11.43 2.83
C SER A 14 5.64 -10.30 3.17
N VAL A 15 4.49 -10.26 2.49
CA VAL A 15 3.40 -9.33 2.81
C VAL A 15 2.90 -9.53 4.23
N ALA A 16 2.60 -10.77 4.62
CA ALA A 16 2.10 -11.09 5.96
C ALA A 16 3.09 -10.64 7.04
N LEU A 17 4.37 -10.92 6.88
CA LEU A 17 5.42 -10.57 7.84
C LEU A 17 5.63 -9.05 7.93
N PHE A 18 5.76 -8.37 6.78
CA PHE A 18 5.97 -6.93 6.76
C PHE A 18 4.78 -6.17 7.35
N ILE A 19 3.56 -6.53 6.93
CA ILE A 19 2.33 -5.87 7.38
C ILE A 19 2.02 -6.19 8.84
N PHE A 20 2.36 -7.38 9.33
CA PHE A 20 2.28 -7.69 10.76
C PHE A 20 3.16 -6.73 11.58
N GLY A 21 4.44 -6.57 11.21
CA GLY A 21 5.35 -5.64 11.89
C GLY A 21 4.89 -4.17 11.78
N HIS A 22 4.31 -3.79 10.63
CA HIS A 22 3.69 -2.49 10.44
C HIS A 22 2.45 -2.30 11.33
N GLY A 23 1.55 -3.29 11.39
CA GLY A 23 0.35 -3.27 12.24
C GLY A 23 0.69 -3.15 13.71
N LEU A 24 1.74 -3.85 14.16
CA LEU A 24 2.26 -3.71 15.52
C LEU A 24 2.70 -2.26 15.79
N GLN A 25 3.44 -1.64 14.87
CA GLN A 25 3.90 -0.25 15.01
C GLN A 25 2.75 0.76 15.03
N THR A 26 1.67 0.55 14.27
CA THR A 26 0.53 1.49 14.25
C THR A 26 -0.16 1.61 15.60
N THR A 27 -0.17 0.55 16.39
CA THR A 27 -0.71 0.55 17.76
C THR A 27 0.36 0.94 18.80
N LEU A 28 1.57 0.43 18.63
CA LEU A 28 2.66 0.65 19.60
C LEU A 28 3.06 2.13 19.71
N LEU A 29 3.25 2.79 18.57
CA LEU A 29 3.88 4.11 18.55
C LEU A 29 3.05 5.20 19.23
N PRO A 30 1.73 5.35 19.00
CA PRO A 30 0.95 6.36 19.73
C PRO A 30 0.86 6.05 21.22
N LEU A 31 0.77 4.77 21.62
CA LEU A 31 0.77 4.39 23.03
C LEU A 31 2.13 4.58 23.72
N ALA A 32 3.23 4.34 22.99
CA ALA A 32 4.56 4.58 23.51
C ALA A 32 4.87 6.08 23.61
N ALA A 33 4.46 6.87 22.64
CA ALA A 33 4.61 8.33 22.66
C ALA A 33 3.85 8.96 23.84
N ASP A 34 2.60 8.54 24.07
CA ASP A 34 1.82 8.94 25.26
C ASP A 34 2.55 8.58 26.55
N ARG A 35 3.12 7.37 26.65
CA ARG A 35 3.91 6.93 27.80
C ARG A 35 5.21 7.73 27.98
N PHE A 36 5.82 8.21 26.91
CA PHE A 36 7.00 9.07 26.93
C PHE A 36 6.64 10.55 27.15
N TYR A 37 5.38 10.83 27.50
CA TYR A 37 4.86 12.16 27.78
C TYR A 37 4.91 13.13 26.58
N PHE A 38 4.80 12.60 25.35
CA PHE A 38 4.57 13.43 24.18
C PHE A 38 3.18 14.05 24.28
N SER A 39 3.07 15.32 23.93
CA SER A 39 1.76 15.99 23.87
C SER A 39 0.88 15.40 22.76
N ASP A 40 -0.43 15.56 22.86
CA ASP A 40 -1.38 15.12 21.82
C ASP A 40 -0.98 15.70 20.46
N LEU A 41 -0.53 16.95 20.39
CA LEU A 41 -0.08 17.59 19.16
C LEU A 41 1.17 16.90 18.57
N GLU A 42 2.14 16.53 19.39
CA GLU A 42 3.33 15.80 18.93
C GLU A 42 2.94 14.39 18.41
N ILE A 43 2.03 13.70 19.09
CA ILE A 43 1.53 12.40 18.62
C ILE A 43 0.79 12.55 17.29
N GLY A 44 -0.04 13.57 17.14
CA GLY A 44 -0.72 13.88 15.89
C GLY A 44 0.24 14.24 14.75
N ALA A 45 1.26 15.08 15.05
CA ALA A 45 2.29 15.44 14.08
C ALA A 45 3.15 14.24 13.65
N MET A 46 3.50 13.35 14.58
CA MET A 46 4.15 12.08 14.30
C MET A 46 3.30 11.18 13.38
N SER A 47 2.01 11.13 13.64
CA SER A 47 1.04 10.38 12.82
C SER A 47 0.92 10.97 11.41
N SER A 48 0.84 12.29 11.30
CA SER A 48 0.81 13.02 10.02
C SER A 48 2.13 12.86 9.25
N SER A 49 3.26 12.84 9.92
CA SER A 49 4.59 12.63 9.32
C SER A 49 4.69 11.29 8.58
N TYR A 50 4.05 10.25 9.11
CA TYR A 50 3.96 8.96 8.42
C TYR A 50 3.24 9.08 7.06
N PHE A 51 2.14 9.83 6.98
CA PHE A 51 1.43 10.04 5.73
C PHE A 51 2.18 10.99 4.78
N ILE A 52 2.94 11.95 5.30
CA ILE A 52 3.90 12.72 4.49
C ILE A 52 4.89 11.76 3.82
N GLY A 53 5.46 10.85 4.60
CA GLY A 53 6.35 9.82 4.08
C GLY A 53 5.69 8.94 3.02
N LEU A 54 4.44 8.53 3.23
CA LEU A 54 3.67 7.73 2.27
C LEU A 54 3.48 8.47 0.95
N VAL A 55 3.09 9.75 0.99
CA VAL A 55 2.95 10.58 -0.22
C VAL A 55 4.29 10.76 -0.93
N LEU A 56 5.36 11.04 -0.19
CA LEU A 56 6.72 11.12 -0.77
C LEU A 56 7.18 9.80 -1.35
N GLY A 57 6.79 8.68 -0.73
CA GLY A 57 7.06 7.33 -1.22
C GLY A 57 6.32 7.03 -2.53
N CYS A 58 5.05 7.44 -2.65
CA CYS A 58 4.30 7.32 -3.90
C CYS A 58 4.99 8.05 -5.06
N LEU A 59 5.66 9.15 -4.80
CA LEU A 59 6.36 9.94 -5.81
C LEU A 59 7.80 9.46 -6.05
N GLY A 60 8.50 9.03 -4.99
CA GLY A 60 9.93 8.75 -5.02
C GLY A 60 10.30 7.28 -5.17
N ALA A 61 9.51 6.35 -4.63
CA ALA A 61 9.82 4.92 -4.71
C ALA A 61 9.88 4.39 -6.15
N PRO A 62 9.03 4.84 -7.10
CA PRO A 62 9.16 4.42 -8.50
C PRO A 62 10.56 4.67 -9.08
N LEU A 63 11.19 5.79 -8.75
CA LEU A 63 12.54 6.12 -9.22
C LEU A 63 13.59 5.15 -8.68
N ILE A 64 13.43 4.72 -7.42
CA ILE A 64 14.31 3.72 -6.80
C ILE A 64 14.11 2.36 -7.47
N ILE A 65 12.84 1.95 -7.69
CA ILE A 65 12.50 0.67 -8.30
C ILE A 65 13.01 0.60 -9.73
N MET A 66 12.81 1.66 -10.52
CA MET A 66 13.32 1.74 -11.90
C MET A 66 14.84 1.63 -11.96
N ARG A 67 15.56 2.23 -11.00
CA ARG A 67 17.03 2.22 -10.99
C ARG A 67 17.62 0.91 -10.45
N ALA A 68 17.04 0.37 -9.36
CA ALA A 68 17.62 -0.78 -8.66
C ALA A 68 16.99 -2.12 -9.05
N GLY A 69 15.80 -2.11 -9.66
CA GLY A 69 14.94 -3.28 -9.85
C GLY A 69 14.14 -3.65 -8.60
N HIS A 70 13.12 -4.50 -8.77
CA HIS A 70 12.14 -4.81 -7.71
C HIS A 70 12.76 -5.46 -6.48
N ILE A 71 13.60 -6.50 -6.63
CA ILE A 71 14.18 -7.26 -5.49
C ILE A 71 15.10 -6.38 -4.65
N ARG A 72 15.99 -5.62 -5.31
CA ARG A 72 16.95 -4.76 -4.57
C ARG A 72 16.26 -3.60 -3.89
N ALA A 73 15.28 -2.96 -4.57
CA ALA A 73 14.47 -1.91 -3.98
C ALA A 73 13.66 -2.43 -2.80
N PHE A 74 13.04 -3.63 -2.92
CA PHE A 74 12.34 -4.30 -1.82
C PHE A 74 13.24 -4.50 -0.61
N ALA A 75 14.41 -5.12 -0.81
CA ALA A 75 15.35 -5.37 0.27
C ALA A 75 15.80 -4.07 0.96
N ALA A 76 16.09 -3.02 0.20
CA ALA A 76 16.48 -1.72 0.74
C ALA A 76 15.36 -1.06 1.57
N LEU A 77 14.12 -1.04 1.05
CA LEU A 77 12.97 -0.43 1.73
C LEU A 77 12.58 -1.20 2.98
N VAL A 78 12.59 -2.54 2.94
CA VAL A 78 12.30 -3.39 4.11
C VAL A 78 13.39 -3.24 5.17
N SER A 79 14.66 -3.20 4.79
CA SER A 79 15.77 -2.96 5.71
C SER A 79 15.68 -1.60 6.39
N LEU A 80 15.33 -0.56 5.62
CA LEU A 80 15.15 0.79 6.13
C LEU A 80 13.93 0.89 7.07
N MET A 81 12.83 0.21 6.74
CA MET A 81 11.65 0.11 7.61
C MET A 81 11.97 -0.61 8.93
N SER A 82 12.73 -1.70 8.87
CA SER A 82 13.20 -2.41 10.05
C SER A 82 14.09 -1.55 10.94
N ALA A 83 15.07 -0.84 10.35
CA ALA A 83 15.92 0.10 11.06
C ALA A 83 15.09 1.22 11.69
N SER A 84 14.10 1.76 10.98
CA SER A 84 13.21 2.79 11.52
C SER A 84 12.43 2.29 12.74
N ALA A 85 12.01 1.04 12.76
CA ALA A 85 11.28 0.46 13.89
C ALA A 85 12.11 0.48 15.16
N ILE A 86 13.39 0.05 15.09
CA ILE A 86 14.27 -0.03 16.28
C ILE A 86 14.83 1.34 16.69
N MET A 87 14.84 2.32 15.81
CA MET A 87 15.33 3.66 16.14
C MET A 87 14.40 4.44 17.09
N HIS A 88 13.10 4.14 17.11
CA HIS A 88 12.14 4.81 18.00
C HIS A 88 12.51 4.68 19.50
N PRO A 89 12.79 3.49 20.05
CA PRO A 89 13.17 3.37 21.45
C PRO A 89 14.61 3.82 21.75
N VAL A 90 15.48 3.95 20.71
CA VAL A 90 16.86 4.41 20.87
C VAL A 90 16.92 5.93 21.01
N ILE A 91 16.11 6.64 20.24
CA ILE A 91 16.05 8.10 20.24
C ILE A 91 14.65 8.53 20.64
N VAL A 92 14.44 8.77 21.93
CA VAL A 92 13.13 9.20 22.47
C VAL A 92 13.05 10.72 22.40
N ASP A 93 12.73 11.22 21.20
CA ASP A 93 12.57 12.65 20.91
C ASP A 93 11.47 12.84 19.85
N PRO A 94 10.49 13.76 20.05
CA PRO A 94 9.40 13.94 19.12
C PRO A 94 9.86 14.30 17.70
N TYR A 95 10.86 15.16 17.54
CA TYR A 95 11.34 15.58 16.22
C TYR A 95 12.06 14.45 15.49
N ALA A 96 12.82 13.63 16.22
CA ALA A 96 13.43 12.43 15.68
C ALA A 96 12.36 11.43 15.21
N TRP A 97 11.29 11.26 16.01
CA TRP A 97 10.18 10.37 15.63
C TRP A 97 9.45 10.88 14.40
N PHE A 98 9.29 12.19 14.19
CA PHE A 98 8.71 12.72 12.94
C PHE A 98 9.52 12.29 11.72
N LEU A 99 10.85 12.43 11.77
CA LEU A 99 11.71 12.03 10.65
C LEU A 99 11.68 10.51 10.41
N ILE A 100 11.75 9.71 11.48
CA ILE A 100 11.67 8.25 11.39
C ILE A 100 10.33 7.83 10.80
N ARG A 101 9.23 8.49 11.14
CA ARG A 101 7.89 8.21 10.60
C ARG A 101 7.76 8.57 9.12
N ILE A 102 8.39 9.66 8.66
CA ILE A 102 8.48 9.97 7.22
C ILE A 102 9.17 8.81 6.48
N VAL A 103 10.29 8.32 7.01
CA VAL A 103 11.00 7.18 6.43
C VAL A 103 10.12 5.93 6.41
N SER A 104 9.41 5.64 7.50
CA SER A 104 8.52 4.48 7.60
C SER A 104 7.39 4.54 6.57
N GLY A 105 6.75 5.71 6.40
CA GLY A 105 5.70 5.91 5.40
C GLY A 105 6.22 5.75 3.97
N PHE A 106 7.40 6.31 3.68
CA PHE A 106 8.06 6.15 2.39
C PHE A 106 8.33 4.68 2.05
N CYS A 107 8.85 3.92 3.01
CA CYS A 107 9.12 2.49 2.85
C CYS A 107 7.85 1.69 2.59
N LEU A 108 6.75 2.02 3.29
CA LEU A 108 5.48 1.34 3.09
C LEU A 108 4.94 1.57 1.68
N ALA A 109 4.93 2.81 1.19
CA ALA A 109 4.48 3.10 -0.16
C ALA A 109 5.25 2.31 -1.22
N GLY A 110 6.59 2.31 -1.12
CA GLY A 110 7.42 1.53 -2.04
C GLY A 110 7.24 0.02 -1.91
N PHE A 111 7.01 -0.48 -0.68
CA PHE A 111 6.67 -1.88 -0.45
C PHE A 111 5.41 -2.29 -1.20
N TYR A 112 4.32 -1.54 -1.06
CA TYR A 112 3.08 -1.83 -1.75
C TYR A 112 3.24 -1.81 -3.27
N MET A 113 3.91 -0.80 -3.83
CA MET A 113 4.16 -0.72 -5.28
C MET A 113 4.87 -1.96 -5.81
N ILE A 114 5.92 -2.42 -5.12
CA ILE A 114 6.67 -3.60 -5.53
C ILE A 114 5.80 -4.85 -5.48
N VAL A 115 5.11 -5.05 -4.36
CA VAL A 115 4.26 -6.24 -4.15
C VAL A 115 3.17 -6.33 -5.20
N GLU A 116 2.47 -5.24 -5.45
CA GLU A 116 1.35 -5.24 -6.38
C GLU A 116 1.75 -5.31 -7.83
N SER A 117 2.85 -4.63 -8.20
CA SER A 117 3.45 -4.83 -9.53
C SER A 117 3.77 -6.31 -9.75
N TRP A 118 4.34 -6.97 -8.75
CA TRP A 118 4.71 -8.38 -8.87
C TRP A 118 3.50 -9.33 -8.88
N LEU A 119 2.49 -9.06 -8.05
CA LEU A 119 1.26 -9.85 -8.04
C LEU A 119 0.51 -9.73 -9.37
N ASN A 120 0.43 -8.53 -9.93
CA ASN A 120 -0.24 -8.27 -11.20
C ASN A 120 0.47 -8.98 -12.37
N GLU A 121 1.80 -8.93 -12.42
CA GLU A 121 2.59 -9.61 -13.46
C GLU A 121 2.49 -11.14 -13.35
N SER A 122 2.40 -11.65 -12.12
CA SER A 122 2.28 -13.10 -11.88
C SER A 122 0.87 -13.63 -12.10
N ALA A 123 -0.12 -12.75 -12.31
CA ALA A 123 -1.52 -13.10 -12.48
C ALA A 123 -1.88 -13.20 -13.97
N THR A 124 -2.71 -14.18 -14.31
CA THR A 124 -3.41 -14.23 -15.61
C THR A 124 -4.77 -13.54 -15.48
N ASN A 125 -5.39 -13.17 -16.60
CA ASN A 125 -6.73 -12.56 -16.59
C ASN A 125 -7.77 -13.43 -15.83
N GLU A 126 -7.62 -14.76 -15.87
CA GLU A 126 -8.53 -15.70 -15.21
C GLU A 126 -8.34 -15.77 -13.69
N ASN A 127 -7.13 -15.52 -13.16
CA ASN A 127 -6.81 -15.74 -11.74
C ASN A 127 -6.48 -14.45 -10.97
N ARG A 128 -6.35 -13.32 -11.66
CA ARG A 128 -6.01 -12.00 -11.07
C ARG A 128 -6.91 -11.65 -9.89
N GLY A 129 -8.24 -11.70 -10.07
CA GLY A 129 -9.18 -11.41 -9.00
C GLY A 129 -9.01 -12.31 -7.78
N THR A 130 -8.71 -13.60 -8.00
CA THR A 130 -8.47 -14.55 -6.90
C THR A 130 -7.19 -14.23 -6.14
N ILE A 131 -6.07 -13.99 -6.84
CA ILE A 131 -4.77 -13.65 -6.22
C ILE A 131 -4.90 -12.37 -5.40
N MET A 132 -5.51 -11.33 -5.97
CA MET A 132 -5.69 -10.05 -5.31
C MET A 132 -6.64 -10.15 -4.10
N SER A 133 -7.68 -10.96 -4.17
CA SER A 133 -8.55 -11.22 -3.01
C SER A 133 -7.78 -11.87 -1.86
N PHE A 134 -6.93 -12.87 -2.14
CA PHE A 134 -6.06 -13.47 -1.12
C PHE A 134 -5.07 -12.47 -0.54
N TYR A 135 -4.47 -11.64 -1.40
CA TYR A 135 -3.56 -10.57 -0.96
C TYR A 135 -4.24 -9.62 0.03
N ILE A 136 -5.45 -9.13 -0.30
CA ILE A 136 -6.20 -8.21 0.56
C ILE A 136 -6.57 -8.87 1.90
N VAL A 137 -7.02 -10.13 1.88
CA VAL A 137 -7.33 -10.87 3.11
C VAL A 137 -6.10 -11.02 3.99
N ILE A 138 -4.95 -11.40 3.41
CA ILE A 138 -3.68 -11.52 4.13
C ILE A 138 -3.24 -10.18 4.70
N LEU A 139 -3.37 -9.11 3.92
CA LEU A 139 -3.01 -7.75 4.34
C LEU A 139 -3.80 -7.31 5.57
N PHE A 140 -5.13 -7.38 5.53
CA PHE A 140 -5.95 -6.98 6.67
C PHE A 140 -5.77 -7.92 7.87
N ALA A 141 -5.68 -9.22 7.64
CA ALA A 141 -5.44 -10.19 8.72
C ALA A 141 -4.09 -9.92 9.41
N ALA A 142 -3.02 -9.73 8.63
CA ALA A 142 -1.69 -9.44 9.19
C ALA A 142 -1.65 -8.10 9.92
N LEU A 143 -2.30 -7.06 9.39
CA LEU A 143 -2.42 -5.76 10.04
C LEU A 143 -3.12 -5.88 11.39
N MET A 144 -4.28 -6.53 11.44
CA MET A 144 -5.04 -6.75 12.68
C MET A 144 -4.26 -7.60 13.69
N MET A 145 -3.63 -8.70 13.23
CA MET A 145 -2.81 -9.55 14.09
C MET A 145 -1.63 -8.78 14.68
N GLY A 146 -0.97 -7.94 13.88
CA GLY A 146 0.09 -7.04 14.34
C GLY A 146 -0.42 -6.09 15.41
N GLN A 147 -1.56 -5.43 15.22
CA GLN A 147 -2.16 -4.55 16.21
C GLN A 147 -2.49 -5.28 17.52
N ILE A 148 -3.16 -6.44 17.43
CA ILE A 148 -3.58 -7.23 18.58
C ILE A 148 -2.37 -7.81 19.32
N SER A 149 -1.24 -8.08 18.65
CA SER A 149 -0.05 -8.66 19.29
C SER A 149 0.49 -7.82 20.45
N ILE A 150 0.24 -6.51 20.45
CA ILE A 150 0.55 -5.61 21.57
C ILE A 150 -0.10 -6.08 22.88
N ALA A 151 -1.26 -6.75 22.81
CA ALA A 151 -1.97 -7.24 23.99
C ALA A 151 -1.16 -8.25 24.82
N THR A 152 -0.16 -8.89 24.24
CA THR A 152 0.70 -9.87 24.91
C THR A 152 2.05 -9.29 25.33
N MET A 153 2.28 -7.99 25.10
CA MET A 153 3.58 -7.34 25.28
C MET A 153 3.49 -6.14 26.23
N SER A 154 4.59 -5.84 26.90
CA SER A 154 4.69 -4.62 27.73
C SER A 154 5.22 -3.46 26.86
N ILE A 155 4.43 -2.41 26.70
CA ILE A 155 4.86 -1.18 26.01
C ILE A 155 5.96 -0.41 26.78
N ALA A 156 6.22 -0.79 28.05
CA ALA A 156 7.33 -0.25 28.84
C ALA A 156 8.68 -0.79 28.41
N SER A 157 8.68 -1.90 27.67
CA SER A 157 9.88 -2.58 27.20
C SER A 157 10.20 -2.20 25.75
N PHE A 158 11.48 -2.30 25.39
CA PHE A 158 11.91 -2.19 23.99
C PHE A 158 11.52 -3.42 23.15
N VAL A 159 11.06 -4.50 23.77
CA VAL A 159 10.75 -5.78 23.12
C VAL A 159 9.75 -5.65 21.95
N PRO A 160 8.61 -4.91 22.07
CA PRO A 160 7.69 -4.75 20.95
C PRO A 160 8.33 -4.10 19.71
N PHE A 161 9.24 -3.15 19.92
CA PHE A 161 9.99 -2.51 18.82
C PHE A 161 10.94 -3.49 18.13
N VAL A 162 11.60 -4.35 18.93
CA VAL A 162 12.48 -5.41 18.41
C VAL A 162 11.67 -6.44 17.61
N ILE A 163 10.51 -6.86 18.12
CA ILE A 163 9.64 -7.80 17.40
C ILE A 163 9.17 -7.18 16.08
N ALA A 164 8.75 -5.92 16.07
CA ALA A 164 8.38 -5.22 14.83
C ALA A 164 9.54 -5.19 13.84
N SER A 165 10.74 -4.80 14.28
CA SER A 165 11.94 -4.75 13.47
C SER A 165 12.33 -6.11 12.89
N VAL A 166 12.38 -7.14 13.74
CA VAL A 166 12.76 -8.51 13.36
C VAL A 166 11.75 -9.10 12.36
N THR A 167 10.45 -8.93 12.63
CA THR A 167 9.39 -9.46 11.74
C THR A 167 9.47 -8.82 10.37
N VAL A 168 9.66 -7.49 10.33
CA VAL A 168 9.89 -6.77 9.07
C VAL A 168 11.16 -7.26 8.36
N SER A 169 12.27 -7.44 9.10
CA SER A 169 13.53 -7.93 8.51
C SER A 169 13.39 -9.32 7.86
N ILE A 170 12.68 -10.24 8.54
CA ILE A 170 12.45 -11.60 8.04
C ILE A 170 11.63 -11.58 6.74
N ALA A 171 10.80 -10.55 6.52
CA ALA A 171 10.02 -10.41 5.28
C ALA A 171 10.88 -10.34 4.01
N VAL A 172 12.18 -10.02 4.10
CA VAL A 172 13.09 -10.03 2.95
C VAL A 172 13.40 -11.46 2.48
N ILE A 173 13.43 -12.43 3.38
CA ILE A 173 13.94 -13.79 3.11
C ILE A 173 13.15 -14.49 2.00
N PRO A 174 11.81 -14.60 2.02
CA PRO A 174 11.07 -15.34 1.00
C PRO A 174 11.27 -14.75 -0.40
N ILE A 175 11.33 -13.41 -0.52
CA ILE A 175 11.53 -12.74 -1.81
C ILE A 175 12.97 -12.89 -2.32
N SER A 176 13.97 -12.80 -1.43
CA SER A 176 15.37 -12.96 -1.81
C SER A 176 15.70 -14.37 -2.29
N LEU A 177 14.94 -15.37 -1.83
CA LEU A 177 15.13 -16.78 -2.20
C LEU A 177 14.20 -17.21 -3.35
N THR A 178 13.33 -16.35 -3.85
CA THR A 178 12.44 -16.72 -4.96
C THR A 178 13.20 -16.81 -6.26
N THR A 179 12.81 -17.79 -7.07
CA THR A 179 13.30 -17.96 -8.44
C THR A 179 12.36 -17.35 -9.48
N SER A 180 11.27 -16.72 -9.05
CA SER A 180 10.28 -16.08 -9.94
C SER A 180 10.92 -14.91 -10.69
N ALA A 181 10.52 -14.73 -11.96
CA ALA A 181 10.96 -13.60 -12.77
C ALA A 181 10.54 -12.27 -12.11
N GLN A 182 11.40 -11.28 -12.24
CA GLN A 182 11.06 -9.93 -11.77
C GLN A 182 10.07 -9.29 -12.74
N PRO A 183 9.13 -8.45 -12.23
CA PRO A 183 8.22 -7.69 -13.07
C PRO A 183 8.95 -6.76 -14.04
N ALA A 184 8.24 -6.37 -15.10
CA ALA A 184 8.69 -5.31 -16.02
C ALA A 184 8.95 -4.00 -15.24
N PRO A 185 9.81 -3.11 -15.75
CA PRO A 185 10.07 -1.82 -15.13
C PRO A 185 8.78 -1.01 -14.99
N ILE A 186 8.59 -0.39 -13.82
CA ILE A 186 7.45 0.46 -13.53
C ILE A 186 7.49 1.71 -14.42
N THR A 187 6.35 2.12 -14.97
CA THR A 187 6.20 3.37 -15.70
C THR A 187 5.75 4.49 -14.76
N LEU A 188 6.30 5.69 -14.94
CA LEU A 188 5.92 6.85 -14.13
C LEU A 188 4.56 7.39 -14.57
N VAL A 189 3.62 7.41 -13.65
CA VAL A 189 2.30 8.02 -13.85
C VAL A 189 2.33 9.48 -13.40
N ARG A 190 1.75 10.37 -14.21
CA ARG A 190 1.69 11.79 -13.88
C ARG A 190 0.46 12.09 -13.01
N PHE A 191 0.69 12.67 -11.83
CA PHE A 191 -0.41 13.18 -11.00
C PHE A 191 -1.03 14.44 -11.63
N ARG A 192 -2.31 14.37 -12.00
CA ARG A 192 -3.07 15.46 -12.61
C ARG A 192 -4.33 15.79 -11.81
N PRO A 193 -4.20 16.46 -10.66
CA PRO A 193 -5.32 16.67 -9.75
C PRO A 193 -6.45 17.48 -10.38
N LYS A 194 -6.12 18.41 -11.28
CA LYS A 194 -7.13 19.20 -12.02
C LYS A 194 -7.99 18.32 -12.91
N GLN A 195 -7.40 17.38 -13.62
CA GLN A 195 -8.12 16.45 -14.50
C GLN A 195 -8.98 15.49 -13.68
N LEU A 196 -8.44 14.96 -12.59
CA LEU A 196 -9.18 14.10 -11.65
C LEU A 196 -10.40 14.83 -11.05
N TYR A 197 -10.22 16.09 -10.63
CA TYR A 197 -11.33 16.92 -10.17
C TYR A 197 -12.35 17.19 -11.29
N GLN A 198 -11.93 17.42 -12.52
CA GLN A 198 -12.83 17.65 -13.65
C GLN A 198 -13.65 16.40 -13.99
N ASN A 199 -13.01 15.23 -13.98
CA ASN A 199 -13.66 13.97 -14.30
C ASN A 199 -14.64 13.55 -13.19
N SER A 200 -14.21 13.57 -11.94
CA SER A 200 -15.03 13.13 -10.79
C SER A 200 -14.82 14.00 -9.55
N PRO A 201 -15.46 15.20 -9.49
CA PRO A 201 -15.33 16.08 -8.33
C PRO A 201 -15.80 15.45 -7.02
N ALA A 202 -16.85 14.62 -7.07
CA ALA A 202 -17.39 13.96 -5.88
C ALA A 202 -16.41 12.94 -5.31
N ALA A 203 -15.73 12.16 -6.16
CA ALA A 203 -14.70 11.24 -5.73
C ALA A 203 -13.45 11.96 -5.20
N PHE A 204 -12.97 12.97 -5.92
CA PHE A 204 -11.76 13.72 -5.54
C PHE A 204 -11.89 14.41 -4.18
N VAL A 205 -12.98 15.16 -3.98
CA VAL A 205 -13.25 15.84 -2.71
C VAL A 205 -13.58 14.82 -1.62
N GLY A 206 -14.38 13.80 -1.97
CA GLY A 206 -14.73 12.71 -1.05
C GLY A 206 -13.48 12.05 -0.48
N VAL A 207 -12.53 11.66 -1.33
CA VAL A 207 -11.33 10.93 -0.90
C VAL A 207 -10.40 11.75 -0.02
N LEU A 208 -10.35 13.08 -0.17
CA LEU A 208 -9.58 13.95 0.72
C LEU A 208 -10.13 13.89 2.16
N PHE A 209 -11.44 14.00 2.34
CA PHE A 209 -12.06 13.94 3.68
C PHE A 209 -12.10 12.51 4.25
N ILE A 210 -12.23 11.50 3.38
CA ILE A 210 -12.08 10.10 3.77
C ILE A 210 -10.66 9.84 4.28
N GLY A 211 -9.64 10.37 3.59
CA GLY A 211 -8.25 10.30 4.04
C GLY A 211 -8.07 10.92 5.43
N ALA A 212 -8.62 12.12 5.66
CA ALA A 212 -8.56 12.75 6.96
C ALA A 212 -9.23 11.88 8.06
N THR A 213 -10.42 11.35 7.77
CA THR A 213 -11.14 10.45 8.68
C THR A 213 -10.34 9.18 8.99
N GLN A 214 -9.94 8.44 7.96
CA GLN A 214 -9.29 7.14 8.13
C GLN A 214 -7.85 7.27 8.64
N GLY A 215 -7.11 8.31 8.21
CA GLY A 215 -5.78 8.62 8.72
C GLY A 215 -5.79 8.91 10.23
N GLY A 216 -6.75 9.71 10.70
CA GLY A 216 -6.96 9.99 12.12
C GLY A 216 -7.33 8.72 12.90
N LEU A 217 -8.31 7.96 12.42
CA LEU A 217 -8.75 6.72 13.07
C LEU A 217 -7.66 5.67 13.11
N LEU A 218 -6.93 5.44 12.02
CA LEU A 218 -5.87 4.43 11.96
C LEU A 218 -4.75 4.70 12.98
N THR A 219 -4.38 5.95 13.16
CA THR A 219 -3.19 6.31 13.95
C THR A 219 -3.52 6.72 15.39
N LEU A 220 -4.69 7.33 15.65
CA LEU A 220 -5.02 7.86 16.97
C LEU A 220 -6.04 7.02 17.74
N SER A 221 -6.68 6.00 17.14
CA SER A 221 -7.63 5.16 17.86
C SER A 221 -7.02 4.38 19.04
N PRO A 222 -5.75 3.89 19.00
CA PRO A 222 -5.13 3.31 20.19
C PRO A 222 -4.94 4.33 21.32
N LEU A 223 -4.54 5.56 20.97
CA LEU A 223 -4.40 6.66 21.93
C LEU A 223 -5.75 7.02 22.56
N TYR A 224 -6.80 7.15 21.75
CA TYR A 224 -8.16 7.35 22.27
C TYR A 224 -8.55 6.28 23.29
N GLY A 225 -8.32 5.00 22.97
CA GLY A 225 -8.56 3.89 23.89
C GLY A 225 -7.84 4.06 25.22
N SER A 226 -6.54 4.41 25.18
CA SER A 226 -5.74 4.68 26.39
C SER A 226 -6.31 5.84 27.21
N GLN A 227 -6.66 6.94 26.56
CA GLN A 227 -7.15 8.16 27.20
C GLN A 227 -8.55 8.02 27.83
N ILE A 228 -9.40 7.12 27.32
CA ILE A 228 -10.69 6.80 27.97
C ILE A 228 -10.57 5.75 29.09
N GLY A 229 -9.35 5.34 29.46
CA GLY A 229 -9.07 4.42 30.55
C GLY A 229 -9.07 2.94 30.19
N LEU A 230 -9.08 2.57 28.91
CA LEU A 230 -8.87 1.20 28.48
C LEU A 230 -7.40 0.80 28.73
N SER A 231 -7.20 -0.44 29.14
CA SER A 231 -5.84 -0.99 29.23
C SER A 231 -5.16 -1.02 27.85
N THR A 232 -3.82 -1.14 27.82
CA THR A 232 -3.05 -1.28 26.57
C THR A 232 -3.62 -2.38 25.67
N ASN A 233 -3.96 -3.54 26.25
CA ASN A 233 -4.54 -4.66 25.53
C ASN A 233 -5.90 -4.28 24.91
N GLN A 234 -6.75 -3.65 25.68
CA GLN A 234 -8.07 -3.22 25.25
C GLN A 234 -8.00 -2.14 24.16
N SER A 235 -7.04 -1.21 24.25
CA SER A 235 -6.78 -0.18 23.24
C SER A 235 -6.32 -0.79 21.90
N ALA A 236 -5.49 -1.85 21.95
CA ALA A 236 -5.09 -2.60 20.77
C ALA A 236 -6.28 -3.30 20.10
N PHE A 237 -7.15 -3.95 20.87
CA PHE A 237 -8.38 -4.54 20.36
C PHE A 237 -9.34 -3.49 19.80
N TYR A 238 -9.40 -2.31 20.39
CA TYR A 238 -10.21 -1.20 19.90
C TYR A 238 -9.78 -0.75 18.49
N ALA A 239 -8.49 -0.55 18.29
CA ALA A 239 -7.95 -0.20 16.98
C ALA A 239 -8.20 -1.28 15.92
N ALA A 240 -7.95 -2.55 16.27
CA ALA A 240 -8.18 -3.69 15.39
C ALA A 240 -9.69 -3.87 15.08
N ALA A 241 -10.58 -3.57 16.01
CA ALA A 241 -12.02 -3.68 15.83
C ALA A 241 -12.56 -2.73 14.75
N ILE A 242 -11.98 -1.53 14.60
CA ILE A 242 -12.33 -0.60 13.52
C ILE A 242 -12.02 -1.24 12.16
N ILE A 243 -10.85 -1.86 12.02
CA ILE A 243 -10.47 -2.55 10.77
C ILE A 243 -11.37 -3.76 10.53
N GLY A 244 -11.60 -4.57 11.57
CA GLY A 244 -12.47 -5.74 11.51
C GLY A 244 -13.90 -5.40 11.09
N GLY A 245 -14.45 -4.31 11.61
CA GLY A 245 -15.76 -3.78 11.19
C GLY A 245 -15.78 -3.47 9.69
N GLY A 246 -14.73 -2.85 9.17
CA GLY A 246 -14.57 -2.57 7.76
C GLY A 246 -14.58 -3.82 6.89
N VAL A 247 -13.82 -4.83 7.28
CA VAL A 247 -13.79 -6.12 6.55
C VAL A 247 -15.16 -6.75 6.46
N LEU A 248 -15.95 -6.71 7.54
CA LEU A 248 -17.32 -7.24 7.56
C LEU A 248 -18.27 -6.48 6.62
N ALA A 249 -18.11 -5.16 6.52
CA ALA A 249 -19.01 -4.32 5.73
C ALA A 249 -18.60 -4.21 4.24
N GLN A 250 -17.35 -4.50 3.91
CA GLN A 250 -16.80 -4.27 2.58
C GLN A 250 -17.64 -4.91 1.47
N TRP A 251 -17.94 -6.20 1.62
CA TRP A 251 -18.69 -6.93 0.61
C TRP A 251 -20.17 -6.51 0.48
N PRO A 252 -20.98 -6.43 1.55
CA PRO A 252 -22.37 -6.01 1.42
C PRO A 252 -22.51 -4.57 0.93
N VAL A 253 -21.64 -3.66 1.38
CA VAL A 253 -21.65 -2.26 0.94
C VAL A 253 -21.19 -2.13 -0.51
N GLY A 254 -20.18 -2.88 -0.94
CA GLY A 254 -19.75 -2.95 -2.34
C GLY A 254 -20.93 -3.33 -3.25
N ARG A 255 -21.62 -4.44 -2.94
CA ARG A 255 -22.81 -4.87 -3.71
C ARG A 255 -23.95 -3.83 -3.71
N LEU A 256 -24.12 -3.11 -2.62
CA LEU A 256 -25.11 -2.03 -2.56
C LEU A 256 -24.73 -0.90 -3.53
N SER A 257 -23.43 -0.55 -3.60
CA SER A 257 -22.92 0.53 -4.45
C SER A 257 -23.04 0.22 -5.95
N ASP A 258 -23.05 -1.06 -6.34
CA ASP A 258 -23.24 -1.46 -7.73
C ASP A 258 -24.70 -1.29 -8.19
N ARG A 259 -25.65 -1.40 -7.26
CA ARG A 259 -27.09 -1.30 -7.55
C ARG A 259 -27.66 0.11 -7.40
N VAL A 260 -27.06 0.93 -6.58
CA VAL A 260 -27.51 2.29 -6.24
C VAL A 260 -26.49 3.30 -6.76
N ASP A 261 -26.88 4.57 -6.95
CA ASP A 261 -25.91 5.63 -7.25
C ASP A 261 -24.82 5.68 -6.16
N ARG A 262 -23.55 5.50 -6.55
CA ARG A 262 -22.43 5.47 -5.62
C ARG A 262 -22.32 6.72 -4.77
N ARG A 263 -22.76 7.88 -5.29
CA ARG A 263 -22.83 9.14 -4.52
C ARG A 263 -23.83 9.08 -3.37
N VAL A 264 -24.98 8.41 -3.60
CA VAL A 264 -25.99 8.21 -2.53
C VAL A 264 -25.45 7.27 -1.46
N VAL A 265 -24.76 6.20 -1.85
CA VAL A 265 -24.11 5.27 -0.90
C VAL A 265 -23.02 5.98 -0.11
N LEU A 266 -22.16 6.79 -0.76
CA LEU A 266 -21.12 7.60 -0.10
C LEU A 266 -21.73 8.60 0.91
N ALA A 267 -22.79 9.33 0.50
CA ALA A 267 -23.49 10.27 1.40
C ALA A 267 -24.13 9.54 2.57
N GLY A 268 -24.74 8.38 2.32
CA GLY A 268 -25.35 7.55 3.36
C GLY A 268 -24.34 7.01 4.37
N LEU A 269 -23.20 6.49 3.91
CA LEU A 269 -22.12 6.04 4.79
C LEU A 269 -21.48 7.21 5.55
N GLY A 270 -21.28 8.35 4.89
CA GLY A 270 -20.80 9.55 5.56
C GLY A 270 -21.75 10.03 6.67
N ALA A 271 -23.07 10.04 6.41
CA ALA A 271 -24.07 10.35 7.41
C ALA A 271 -24.08 9.31 8.56
N ALA A 272 -23.95 8.03 8.25
CA ALA A 272 -23.82 6.97 9.24
C ALA A 272 -22.53 7.11 10.07
N THR A 273 -21.42 7.54 9.45
CA THR A 273 -20.15 7.85 10.15
C THR A 273 -20.34 9.01 11.13
N ILE A 274 -21.04 10.07 10.73
CA ILE A 274 -21.40 11.20 11.62
C ILE A 274 -22.22 10.69 12.81
N ALA A 275 -23.26 9.89 12.54
CA ALA A 275 -24.13 9.36 13.59
C ALA A 275 -23.38 8.44 14.58
N ALA A 276 -22.54 7.52 14.07
CA ALA A 276 -21.72 6.63 14.88
C ALA A 276 -20.71 7.41 15.74
N SER A 277 -20.02 8.38 15.14
CA SER A 277 -19.07 9.24 15.85
C SER A 277 -19.75 10.12 16.91
N LEU A 278 -20.91 10.68 16.59
CA LEU A 278 -21.71 11.46 17.55
C LEU A 278 -22.17 10.59 18.72
N ALA A 279 -22.59 9.36 18.46
CA ALA A 279 -22.95 8.41 19.51
C ALA A 279 -21.76 8.15 20.45
N ILE A 280 -20.55 7.97 19.91
CA ILE A 280 -19.34 7.80 20.73
C ILE A 280 -19.07 9.03 21.60
N VAL A 281 -19.20 10.23 21.02
CA VAL A 281 -18.98 11.50 21.77
C VAL A 281 -20.02 11.68 22.89
N VAL A 282 -21.30 11.39 22.61
CA VAL A 282 -22.38 11.61 23.56
C VAL A 282 -22.41 10.56 24.67
N PHE A 283 -22.27 9.30 24.32
CA PHE A 283 -22.37 8.19 25.27
C PHE A 283 -21.08 7.85 25.97
N SER A 284 -19.94 8.33 25.45
CA SER A 284 -18.59 8.15 26.01
C SER A 284 -18.37 6.72 26.53
N PRO A 285 -18.26 5.70 25.65
CA PRO A 285 -18.23 4.30 26.04
C PRO A 285 -17.03 4.02 26.97
N ASP A 286 -17.31 3.79 28.23
CA ASP A 286 -16.34 3.51 29.30
C ASP A 286 -16.12 2.01 29.56
N THR A 287 -17.03 1.18 29.04
CA THR A 287 -16.98 -0.27 29.18
C THR A 287 -16.37 -0.89 27.92
N PHE A 288 -15.42 -1.82 28.11
CA PHE A 288 -14.68 -2.48 27.02
C PHE A 288 -15.60 -3.01 25.90
N TYR A 289 -16.68 -3.73 26.26
CA TYR A 289 -17.57 -4.33 25.25
C TYR A 289 -18.36 -3.28 24.46
N ILE A 290 -18.77 -2.18 25.08
CA ILE A 290 -19.44 -1.08 24.40
C ILE A 290 -18.45 -0.34 23.49
N ALA A 291 -17.23 -0.12 23.96
CA ALA A 291 -16.17 0.48 23.16
C ALA A 291 -15.85 -0.36 21.93
N ILE A 292 -15.68 -1.68 22.06
CA ILE A 292 -15.45 -2.58 20.92
C ILE A 292 -16.63 -2.57 19.96
N GLY A 293 -17.86 -2.65 20.46
CA GLY A 293 -19.07 -2.59 19.63
C GLY A 293 -19.15 -1.28 18.83
N SER A 294 -18.83 -0.15 19.46
CA SER A 294 -18.79 1.16 18.79
C SER A 294 -17.66 1.25 17.75
N ALA A 295 -16.49 0.67 18.02
CA ALA A 295 -15.36 0.58 17.09
C ALA A 295 -15.72 -0.24 15.85
N VAL A 296 -16.34 -1.42 16.03
CA VAL A 296 -16.83 -2.25 14.91
C VAL A 296 -17.85 -1.48 14.08
N ALA A 297 -18.86 -0.88 14.73
CA ALA A 297 -19.90 -0.11 14.03
C ALA A 297 -19.31 1.06 13.23
N LEU A 298 -18.36 1.80 13.84
CA LEU A 298 -17.64 2.88 13.16
C LEU A 298 -16.82 2.35 11.96
N GLY A 299 -16.12 1.25 12.13
CA GLY A 299 -15.35 0.60 11.06
C GLY A 299 -16.21 0.16 9.89
N MET A 300 -17.40 -0.38 10.16
CA MET A 300 -18.36 -0.81 9.13
C MET A 300 -18.79 0.34 8.21
N VAL A 301 -18.86 1.56 8.70
CA VAL A 301 -19.32 2.71 7.92
C VAL A 301 -18.17 3.54 7.34
N THR A 302 -16.98 3.53 7.96
CA THR A 302 -15.84 4.36 7.50
C THR A 302 -14.95 3.66 6.48
N GLN A 303 -14.68 2.37 6.66
CA GLN A 303 -13.71 1.66 5.82
C GLN A 303 -14.14 1.51 4.35
N PRO A 304 -15.42 1.22 4.02
CA PRO A 304 -15.83 1.08 2.63
C PRO A 304 -15.82 2.40 1.83
N LEU A 305 -15.79 3.56 2.50
CA LEU A 305 -15.88 4.88 1.84
C LEU A 305 -14.82 5.07 0.75
N TYR A 306 -13.56 4.68 1.03
CA TYR A 306 -12.47 4.82 0.06
C TYR A 306 -12.73 4.01 -1.20
N ALA A 307 -13.07 2.74 -1.04
CA ALA A 307 -13.34 1.82 -2.13
C ALA A 307 -14.44 2.32 -3.07
N ILE A 308 -15.54 2.82 -2.49
CA ILE A 308 -16.66 3.35 -3.26
C ILE A 308 -16.28 4.66 -3.96
N SER A 309 -15.47 5.52 -3.32
CA SER A 309 -14.96 6.73 -3.95
C SER A 309 -14.08 6.42 -5.16
N VAL A 310 -13.21 5.42 -5.07
CA VAL A 310 -12.36 4.98 -6.19
C VAL A 310 -13.22 4.40 -7.31
N ALA A 311 -14.16 3.52 -6.99
CA ALA A 311 -15.11 2.97 -7.96
C ALA A 311 -15.92 4.08 -8.67
N HIS A 312 -16.37 5.11 -7.92
CA HIS A 312 -17.04 6.27 -8.53
C HIS A 312 -16.10 7.08 -9.43
N ALA A 313 -14.82 7.18 -9.11
CA ALA A 313 -13.85 7.83 -9.97
C ALA A 313 -13.65 7.08 -11.29
N PHE A 314 -13.61 5.74 -11.24
CA PHE A 314 -13.49 4.89 -12.44
C PHE A 314 -14.72 4.95 -13.34
N ASP A 315 -15.94 5.04 -12.78
CA ASP A 315 -17.16 5.23 -13.59
C ASP A 315 -17.09 6.47 -14.50
N HIS A 316 -16.24 7.45 -14.17
CA HIS A 316 -16.14 8.73 -14.88
C HIS A 316 -14.77 8.91 -15.57
N ALA A 317 -13.90 7.92 -15.51
CA ALA A 317 -12.59 7.96 -16.13
C ALA A 317 -12.57 7.17 -17.45
N PRO A 318 -11.91 7.67 -18.50
CA PRO A 318 -11.61 6.85 -19.68
C PRO A 318 -10.76 5.62 -19.25
N SER A 319 -10.94 4.49 -19.93
CA SER A 319 -10.20 3.24 -19.61
C SER A 319 -8.68 3.43 -19.64
N GLU A 320 -8.18 4.24 -20.57
CA GLU A 320 -6.75 4.56 -20.71
C GLU A 320 -6.21 5.39 -19.53
N ALA A 321 -7.10 6.02 -18.74
CA ALA A 321 -6.74 6.87 -17.61
C ALA A 321 -6.94 6.18 -16.24
N PHE A 322 -7.29 4.89 -16.19
CA PHE A 322 -7.55 4.19 -14.91
C PHE A 322 -6.36 4.22 -13.97
N VAL A 323 -5.14 3.96 -14.47
CA VAL A 323 -3.91 3.98 -13.66
C VAL A 323 -3.63 5.38 -13.12
N GLU A 324 -3.82 6.42 -13.95
CA GLU A 324 -3.67 7.81 -13.53
C GLU A 324 -4.73 8.21 -12.49
N THR A 325 -5.97 7.80 -12.70
CA THR A 325 -7.10 8.05 -11.78
C THR A 325 -6.85 7.40 -10.42
N SER A 326 -6.46 6.13 -10.41
CA SER A 326 -6.14 5.38 -9.19
C SER A 326 -5.01 6.02 -8.39
N SER A 327 -3.89 6.33 -9.06
CA SER A 327 -2.75 7.02 -8.46
C SER A 327 -3.14 8.39 -7.90
N GLY A 328 -3.97 9.12 -8.64
CA GLY A 328 -4.49 10.41 -8.22
C GLY A 328 -5.38 10.31 -6.99
N MET A 329 -6.23 9.30 -6.91
CA MET A 329 -7.09 9.04 -5.74
C MET A 329 -6.26 8.70 -4.51
N LEU A 330 -5.24 7.85 -4.65
CA LEU A 330 -4.34 7.49 -3.55
C LEU A 330 -3.55 8.68 -3.02
N LEU A 331 -2.99 9.51 -3.90
CA LEU A 331 -2.28 10.72 -3.48
C LEU A 331 -3.21 11.71 -2.77
N SER A 332 -4.44 11.86 -3.29
CA SER A 332 -5.47 12.72 -2.64
C SER A 332 -5.87 12.18 -1.27
N PHE A 333 -6.02 10.86 -1.14
CA PHE A 333 -6.22 10.19 0.15
C PHE A 333 -5.06 10.46 1.11
N GLY A 334 -3.81 10.33 0.63
CA GLY A 334 -2.61 10.62 1.41
C GLY A 334 -2.57 12.05 1.93
N ILE A 335 -2.92 13.03 1.08
CA ILE A 335 -3.00 14.44 1.48
C ILE A 335 -4.05 14.64 2.58
N GLY A 336 -5.23 14.05 2.44
CA GLY A 336 -6.25 14.07 3.49
C GLY A 336 -5.73 13.43 4.79
N SER A 337 -5.05 12.30 4.67
CA SER A 337 -4.48 11.56 5.82
C SER A 337 -3.36 12.30 6.54
N ILE A 338 -2.67 13.24 5.88
CA ILE A 338 -1.72 14.16 6.56
C ILE A 338 -2.48 15.13 7.48
N VAL A 339 -3.59 15.66 6.99
CA VAL A 339 -4.34 16.71 7.71
C VAL A 339 -5.14 16.11 8.89
N GLY A 340 -5.71 14.93 8.71
CA GLY A 340 -6.61 14.30 9.68
C GLY A 340 -6.02 14.12 11.08
N PRO A 341 -4.92 13.39 11.27
CA PRO A 341 -4.33 13.19 12.60
C PRO A 341 -3.92 14.49 13.27
N LEU A 342 -3.39 15.46 12.50
CA LEU A 342 -2.98 16.75 13.04
C LEU A 342 -4.19 17.55 13.57
N LEU A 343 -5.27 17.64 12.80
CA LEU A 343 -6.49 18.31 13.25
C LEU A 343 -7.12 17.58 14.44
N ALA A 344 -7.17 16.24 14.40
CA ALA A 344 -7.71 15.46 15.51
C ALA A 344 -6.93 15.71 16.79
N SER A 345 -5.60 15.73 16.74
CA SER A 345 -4.75 15.93 17.91
C SER A 345 -4.89 17.34 18.51
N VAL A 346 -5.02 18.37 17.66
CA VAL A 346 -5.29 19.74 18.13
C VAL A 346 -6.62 19.79 18.88
N ILE A 347 -7.67 19.15 18.33
CA ILE A 347 -8.98 19.12 18.99
C ILE A 347 -8.94 18.26 20.26
N MET A 348 -8.25 17.11 20.23
CA MET A 348 -8.04 16.27 21.43
C MET A 348 -7.37 17.02 22.56
N GLY A 349 -6.34 17.81 22.26
CA GLY A 349 -5.67 18.67 23.26
C GLY A 349 -6.58 19.74 23.90
N GLN A 350 -7.67 20.13 23.24
CA GLN A 350 -8.60 21.15 23.74
C GLN A 350 -9.80 20.57 24.50
N ILE A 351 -10.39 19.49 23.98
CA ILE A 351 -11.65 18.93 24.51
C ILE A 351 -11.52 17.47 25.00
N GLY A 352 -10.29 16.95 25.03
CA GLY A 352 -10.00 15.57 25.45
C GLY A 352 -10.20 14.53 24.33
N PRO A 353 -10.21 13.24 24.68
CA PRO A 353 -10.17 12.11 23.73
C PRO A 353 -11.24 12.15 22.65
N SER A 354 -12.44 12.66 22.99
CA SER A 354 -13.56 12.79 22.05
C SER A 354 -13.25 13.71 20.85
N GLY A 355 -12.18 14.51 20.93
CA GLY A 355 -11.71 15.38 19.85
C GLY A 355 -11.41 14.63 18.55
N LEU A 356 -10.98 13.35 18.63
CA LEU A 356 -10.81 12.48 17.47
C LEU A 356 -12.13 12.36 16.67
N PHE A 357 -13.24 12.08 17.35
CA PHE A 357 -14.53 11.90 16.69
C PHE A 357 -15.16 13.22 16.26
N VAL A 358 -14.86 14.32 16.96
CA VAL A 358 -15.29 15.66 16.52
C VAL A 358 -14.63 16.01 15.17
N MET A 359 -13.35 15.69 14.98
CA MET A 359 -12.69 15.83 13.69
C MET A 359 -13.35 14.94 12.62
N VAL A 360 -13.64 13.66 12.94
CA VAL A 360 -14.33 12.74 12.03
C VAL A 360 -15.70 13.29 11.63
N ILE A 361 -16.48 13.79 12.57
CA ILE A 361 -17.78 14.42 12.31
C ILE A 361 -17.62 15.61 11.36
N GLY A 362 -16.69 16.53 11.67
CA GLY A 362 -16.46 17.73 10.85
C GLY A 362 -16.06 17.39 9.41
N SER A 363 -15.12 16.46 9.24
CA SER A 363 -14.68 15.98 7.93
C SER A 363 -15.83 15.37 7.12
N ASN A 364 -16.64 14.53 7.75
CA ASN A 364 -17.77 13.89 7.07
C ASN A 364 -18.94 14.83 6.80
N ILE A 365 -19.18 15.85 7.64
CA ILE A 365 -20.18 16.89 7.34
C ILE A 365 -19.81 17.61 6.04
N VAL A 366 -18.57 18.05 5.88
CA VAL A 366 -18.12 18.74 4.66
C VAL A 366 -18.21 17.82 3.46
N MET A 367 -17.77 16.57 3.58
CA MET A 367 -17.85 15.56 2.54
C MET A 367 -19.31 15.32 2.09
N VAL A 368 -20.19 15.03 3.04
CA VAL A 368 -21.61 14.73 2.75
C VAL A 368 -22.30 15.95 2.12
N ALA A 369 -22.09 17.15 2.68
CA ALA A 369 -22.64 18.37 2.11
C ALA A 369 -22.23 18.59 0.67
N PHE A 370 -20.94 18.37 0.34
CA PHE A 370 -20.44 18.48 -1.02
C PHE A 370 -21.05 17.41 -1.94
N ILE A 371 -21.07 16.14 -1.52
CA ILE A 371 -21.63 15.05 -2.33
C ILE A 371 -23.12 15.26 -2.59
N VAL A 372 -23.89 15.66 -1.56
CA VAL A 372 -25.33 15.97 -1.68
C VAL A 372 -25.56 17.13 -2.67
N PHE A 373 -24.76 18.20 -2.56
CA PHE A 373 -24.78 19.29 -3.55
C PHE A 373 -24.55 18.77 -4.99
N ARG A 374 -23.60 17.86 -5.17
CA ARG A 374 -23.31 17.26 -6.49
C ARG A 374 -24.44 16.36 -6.99
N ILE A 375 -25.16 15.66 -6.11
CA ILE A 375 -26.33 14.86 -6.51
C ILE A 375 -27.44 15.76 -7.10
N PHE A 376 -27.68 16.93 -6.52
CA PHE A 376 -28.71 17.86 -7.02
C PHE A 376 -28.34 18.57 -8.31
N VAL A 377 -27.04 18.74 -8.59
CA VAL A 377 -26.56 19.51 -9.76
C VAL A 377 -26.34 18.62 -10.99
N TYR A 378 -26.01 17.33 -10.82
CA TYR A 378 -25.63 16.43 -11.89
C TYR A 378 -26.43 15.13 -11.87
N GLN A 379 -26.89 14.68 -13.05
CA GLN A 379 -27.62 13.42 -13.19
C GLN A 379 -26.72 12.22 -12.83
N ALA A 380 -27.34 11.13 -12.32
CA ALA A 380 -26.69 9.88 -12.06
C ALA A 380 -26.40 9.11 -13.36
N LEU A 381 -25.30 8.35 -13.39
CA LEU A 381 -25.06 7.36 -14.44
C LEU A 381 -26.06 6.21 -14.32
N THR A 382 -26.45 5.63 -15.46
CA THR A 382 -27.28 4.42 -15.50
C THR A 382 -26.46 3.21 -15.03
N SER A 383 -27.14 2.12 -14.66
CA SER A 383 -26.45 0.90 -14.20
C SER A 383 -25.58 0.26 -15.28
N GLU A 384 -25.90 0.48 -16.55
CA GLU A 384 -25.15 -0.04 -17.69
C GLU A 384 -23.87 0.76 -18.01
N GLU A 385 -23.79 2.00 -17.51
CA GLU A 385 -22.63 2.89 -17.68
C GLU A 385 -21.62 2.79 -16.52
N LYS A 386 -21.92 1.96 -15.49
CA LYS A 386 -21.04 1.79 -14.32
C LYS A 386 -20.04 0.69 -14.56
N THR A 387 -18.81 0.87 -14.05
CA THR A 387 -17.83 -0.20 -13.93
C THR A 387 -18.17 -1.12 -12.74
N ASP A 388 -17.94 -2.42 -12.88
CA ASP A 388 -18.10 -3.36 -11.78
C ASP A 388 -17.17 -3.03 -10.60
N PHE A 389 -17.67 -3.25 -9.38
CA PHE A 389 -16.88 -3.03 -8.18
C PHE A 389 -15.78 -4.08 -8.07
N GLU A 390 -14.53 -3.66 -8.30
CA GLU A 390 -13.37 -4.51 -8.19
C GLU A 390 -12.70 -4.36 -6.80
N TYR A 391 -12.56 -5.47 -6.10
CA TYR A 391 -11.90 -5.51 -4.78
C TYR A 391 -10.45 -5.03 -4.82
N THR A 392 -9.79 -5.19 -5.96
CA THR A 392 -8.39 -4.85 -6.20
C THR A 392 -8.13 -3.35 -6.20
N SER A 393 -9.11 -2.56 -6.66
CA SER A 393 -9.03 -1.10 -6.65
C SER A 393 -9.23 -0.50 -5.26
N THR A 394 -9.62 -1.31 -4.27
CA THR A 394 -10.03 -0.88 -2.93
C THR A 394 -8.94 -1.03 -1.87
N ALA A 395 -7.82 -1.67 -2.18
CA ALA A 395 -6.67 -1.65 -1.28
C ALA A 395 -6.17 -0.21 -1.15
N GLN A 396 -6.19 0.30 0.07
CA GLN A 396 -5.90 1.72 0.40
C GLN A 396 -4.53 2.22 -0.06
N VAL A 397 -3.70 1.38 -0.63
CA VAL A 397 -2.32 1.70 -1.00
C VAL A 397 -1.90 1.07 -2.31
N GLY A 398 -2.69 0.25 -2.94
CA GLY A 398 -2.16 -0.69 -3.90
C GLY A 398 -2.56 -0.60 -5.34
N SER A 399 -3.47 0.22 -5.72
CA SER A 399 -3.85 0.36 -7.13
C SER A 399 -2.91 1.29 -7.94
N VAL A 400 -1.74 1.59 -7.38
CA VAL A 400 -0.78 2.47 -8.05
C VAL A 400 0.11 1.66 -8.98
N ILE A 401 -0.09 1.82 -10.26
CA ILE A 401 0.92 1.55 -11.30
C ILE A 401 1.10 0.06 -11.62
N SER A 402 0.07 -0.59 -12.14
CA SER A 402 0.31 -1.66 -13.08
C SER A 402 -0.28 -1.24 -14.42
N PRO A 403 0.50 -1.13 -15.49
CA PRO A 403 -0.11 -1.08 -16.82
C PRO A 403 -0.88 -2.39 -16.99
N GLU A 404 -2.15 -2.30 -17.39
CA GLU A 404 -2.80 -3.48 -17.97
C GLU A 404 -1.83 -4.10 -18.99
N PRO A 405 -1.64 -5.42 -18.98
CA PRO A 405 -0.92 -6.04 -20.08
C PRO A 405 -1.63 -5.58 -21.36
N LEU A 406 -0.92 -4.86 -22.21
CA LEU A 406 -1.36 -4.60 -23.55
C LEU A 406 -1.71 -5.98 -24.15
N ASP A 407 -2.94 -6.17 -24.56
CA ASP A 407 -3.36 -7.33 -25.32
C ASP A 407 -2.56 -7.33 -26.63
N TRP A 408 -1.43 -8.01 -26.62
CA TRP A 408 -0.58 -8.22 -27.79
C TRP A 408 -1.28 -9.11 -28.83
N GLU A 409 -2.47 -9.64 -28.51
CA GLU A 409 -3.20 -10.57 -29.37
C GLU A 409 -4.15 -9.89 -30.37
N THR A 410 -4.30 -8.55 -30.40
CA THR A 410 -5.28 -7.90 -31.28
C THR A 410 -4.73 -6.93 -32.32
N GLU A 411 -3.43 -6.72 -32.40
CA GLU A 411 -2.84 -6.13 -33.61
C GLU A 411 -1.85 -7.13 -34.22
N GLU A 412 -2.38 -8.05 -35.03
CA GLU A 412 -1.63 -8.68 -36.08
C GLU A 412 -1.21 -7.57 -37.05
N TYR A 413 -0.07 -6.95 -36.75
CA TYR A 413 0.58 -6.01 -37.65
C TYR A 413 1.05 -6.82 -38.83
N VAL A 414 0.16 -7.03 -39.81
CA VAL A 414 0.50 -7.62 -41.09
C VAL A 414 1.38 -6.59 -41.79
N ILE A 415 2.71 -6.79 -41.69
CA ILE A 415 3.66 -6.03 -42.48
C ILE A 415 3.37 -6.39 -43.93
N PRO A 416 2.99 -5.41 -44.79
CA PRO A 416 2.78 -5.70 -46.21
C PRO A 416 4.04 -6.29 -46.81
N PRO A 417 3.97 -7.32 -47.67
CA PRO A 417 5.12 -8.00 -48.25
C PRO A 417 6.08 -7.12 -49.05
N GLU A 418 5.73 -5.86 -49.28
CA GLU A 418 6.46 -4.94 -50.14
C GLU A 418 7.54 -4.09 -49.42
N GLU A 419 7.67 -4.17 -48.09
CA GLU A 419 8.64 -3.34 -47.34
C GLU A 419 9.93 -4.06 -46.94
N PHE A 420 10.14 -5.32 -47.29
CA PHE A 420 11.44 -5.94 -47.09
C PHE A 420 12.30 -5.68 -48.35
N PRO A 421 13.44 -4.95 -48.23
CA PRO A 421 14.42 -4.96 -49.30
C PRO A 421 14.89 -6.39 -49.50
N ALA A 422 14.84 -6.86 -50.74
CA ALA A 422 15.40 -8.17 -51.07
C ALA A 422 16.84 -8.21 -50.58
N TYR A 423 17.12 -9.04 -49.57
CA TYR A 423 18.48 -9.39 -49.21
C TYR A 423 19.02 -10.23 -50.37
N GLU A 424 19.93 -9.64 -51.14
CA GLU A 424 20.74 -10.39 -52.08
C GLU A 424 21.55 -11.43 -51.30
N ASP A 425 21.43 -12.70 -51.70
CA ASP A 425 22.03 -13.90 -51.13
C ASP A 425 23.56 -14.00 -51.43
N ASP A 426 24.32 -12.93 -51.21
CA ASP A 426 25.72 -12.87 -51.64
C ASP A 426 26.77 -12.88 -50.51
N ILE A 427 26.50 -13.36 -49.33
CA ILE A 427 27.50 -13.34 -48.23
C ILE A 427 27.78 -14.70 -47.56
N TYR A 428 27.42 -15.84 -48.11
CA TYR A 428 27.90 -17.14 -47.58
C TYR A 428 28.15 -18.15 -48.70
N ASN A 429 29.10 -17.86 -49.62
CA ASN A 429 29.80 -18.88 -50.35
C ASN A 429 31.05 -19.26 -49.55
N PHE A 430 30.96 -20.26 -48.68
CA PHE A 430 32.11 -21.02 -48.26
C PHE A 430 32.39 -22.06 -49.33
N ASP A 431 33.42 -21.80 -50.17
CA ASP A 431 34.03 -22.77 -51.04
C ASP A 431 34.41 -24.00 -50.22
N THR A 432 33.72 -25.11 -50.42
CA THR A 432 34.18 -26.44 -50.06
C THR A 432 35.23 -26.83 -51.09
N ALA A 433 36.48 -26.54 -50.79
CA ALA A 433 37.62 -27.16 -51.49
C ALA A 433 37.70 -28.63 -51.05
N GLU A 434 37.32 -29.51 -51.96
CA GLU A 434 37.74 -30.93 -51.92
C GLU A 434 39.28 -31.00 -51.96
N GLY A 435 39.89 -31.52 -50.92
CA GLY A 435 41.32 -31.81 -50.83
C GLY A 435 41.52 -33.20 -50.26
N ASP A 436 41.72 -34.04 -51.17
CA ASP A 436 42.50 -35.28 -51.22
C ASP A 436 43.12 -35.82 -49.90
N GLY A 437 42.78 -37.10 -49.63
CA GLY A 437 43.24 -37.87 -48.50
C GLY A 437 44.71 -38.21 -48.55
N THR A 438 45.41 -37.98 -47.48
CA THR A 438 46.55 -38.77 -47.05
C THR A 438 46.71 -38.70 -45.54
N ASP A 439 46.58 -39.87 -44.91
CA ASP A 439 46.99 -40.21 -43.56
C ASP A 439 48.53 -40.15 -43.46
N PRO A 440 49.11 -39.59 -42.43
CA PRO A 440 50.30 -40.17 -41.86
C PRO A 440 50.23 -40.25 -40.33
N SER A 441 50.06 -41.46 -39.86
CA SER A 441 50.68 -41.90 -38.61
C SER A 441 52.19 -41.69 -38.66
N GLU A 442 52.79 -41.50 -37.46
CA GLU A 442 54.19 -41.59 -37.06
C GLU A 442 55.08 -40.34 -37.16
N ALA A 443 55.43 -39.87 -35.95
CA ALA A 443 56.84 -39.76 -35.45
C ALA A 443 56.87 -38.81 -34.23
N SER A 444 57.07 -39.43 -33.11
CA SER A 444 58.22 -39.37 -32.20
C SER A 444 58.63 -38.00 -31.64
N ALA A 445 58.56 -37.95 -30.35
CA ALA A 445 59.54 -37.60 -29.32
C ALA A 445 60.62 -36.58 -29.70
N ASP A 446 60.78 -35.56 -29.00
CA ASP A 446 61.92 -35.35 -28.10
C ASP A 446 62.11 -33.87 -27.72
N GLU A 447 62.45 -33.74 -26.49
CA GLU A 447 63.49 -32.97 -25.83
C GLU A 447 63.31 -31.47 -25.56
N THR A 448 63.36 -31.31 -24.30
CA THR A 448 64.28 -30.52 -23.45
C THR A 448 63.99 -29.03 -23.22
N ALA A 449 63.82 -28.81 -21.98
CA ALA A 449 64.64 -28.06 -21.02
C ALA A 449 64.46 -26.54 -21.00
N GLN A 450 63.97 -26.09 -19.97
CA GLN A 450 64.47 -25.53 -18.69
C GLN A 450 64.52 -23.99 -18.62
N PRO A 451 64.58 -23.44 -17.41
CA PRO A 451 64.00 -22.17 -17.06
C PRO A 451 65.06 -21.11 -16.75
N VAL A 452 64.65 -19.85 -16.64
CA VAL A 452 65.43 -18.77 -16.02
C VAL A 452 64.44 -17.90 -15.22
N ARG A 453 64.45 -18.03 -13.92
CA ARG A 453 65.09 -17.31 -12.82
C ARG A 453 64.92 -15.79 -12.81
N ASP A 454 64.21 -15.41 -11.72
CA ASP A 454 64.56 -14.41 -10.70
C ASP A 454 65.14 -13.06 -11.07
N SER A 455 64.55 -12.06 -10.54
CA SER A 455 65.11 -11.12 -9.55
C SER A 455 64.05 -10.04 -9.24
N ASP A 456 63.57 -9.96 -8.01
CA ASP A 456 64.04 -9.07 -6.94
C ASP A 456 63.89 -7.57 -7.25
N THR A 457 63.21 -6.77 -6.55
CA THR A 457 63.40 -6.14 -5.27
C THR A 457 62.56 -4.88 -5.17
N THR A 458 61.88 -4.78 -4.06
CA THR A 458 61.63 -3.56 -3.21
C THR A 458 61.20 -2.21 -3.79
N ALA A 459 60.10 -1.73 -3.38
CA ALA A 459 59.86 -0.59 -2.45
C ALA A 459 58.40 -0.56 -2.05
#